data_fa6f0d85d91e3b44e71e76e0fcb6e9fa
#
_entry.id   fa6f0d85d91e3b44e71e76e0fcb6e9fa
#
_cell.length_a   1.000
_cell.length_b   1.000
_cell.length_c   1.000
_cell.angle_alpha   90.00
_cell.angle_beta   90.00
_cell.angle_gamma   90.00
#
_symmetry.space_group_name_H-M   'P 1'
#
loop_
_entity.id
_entity.type
_entity.pdbx_description
1 polymer ?
#
loop_
_entity_poly.entity_id
_entity_poly.type
_entity_poly.pdbx_seq_one_letter_code
_entity_poly.pdbx_strand_id
1 'polypeptide(L)'
;MVEVRVRDAFAISVVIGMMVTVMGSMMAFFATGMAEDGVISSLRTGFVLGLGIGAVVLMFALARVRNHAEKGQAREKARAAEVAALRSEMSHLSDETDGAWIVQERIRRERGVLTFDMHGLDAPMAAGATEKLLGIRESLQRVRIVTGRGEILHEKSADPGIRPAVLQRLRIGAESVNWQVLEKAGSITLRPMGIPPTNAQRASRFAIFVIPMCTVMGFTFRDLAGSTMDDQGLAFGVIAGILLTALLSSYRDRSG
;
A
#
# COMPACT_ATOMS: atom_id res chain seq x y z
N MET A 1 -11.45 -1.33 -17.85
CA MET A 1 -10.95 -0.53 -16.69
C MET A 1 -9.87 0.49 -17.04
N VAL A 2 -8.95 0.20 -17.97
CA VAL A 2 -7.90 1.16 -18.46
C VAL A 2 -8.52 2.32 -19.23
N GLU A 3 -9.51 2.05 -20.08
CA GLU A 3 -10.17 3.04 -20.93
C GLU A 3 -10.90 4.14 -20.14
N VAL A 4 -11.57 3.80 -19.04
CA VAL A 4 -12.21 4.76 -18.14
C VAL A 4 -11.18 5.70 -17.53
N ARG A 5 -10.03 5.19 -17.10
CA ARG A 5 -8.96 6.00 -16.49
C ARG A 5 -8.31 6.98 -17.48
N VAL A 6 -8.20 6.62 -18.75
CA VAL A 6 -7.68 7.54 -19.78
C VAL A 6 -8.66 8.69 -20.03
N ARG A 7 -9.95 8.40 -20.09
CA ARG A 7 -11.01 9.43 -20.20
C ARG A 7 -11.00 10.38 -19.03
N ASP A 8 -10.86 9.85 -17.80
CA ASP A 8 -10.77 10.67 -16.58
C ASP A 8 -9.52 11.57 -16.59
N ALA A 9 -8.37 11.02 -17.00
CA ALA A 9 -7.13 11.79 -17.14
C ALA A 9 -7.27 12.93 -18.16
N PHE A 10 -7.92 12.67 -19.28
CA PHE A 10 -8.20 13.67 -20.29
C PHE A 10 -9.15 14.75 -19.77
N ALA A 11 -10.25 14.36 -19.11
CA ALA A 11 -11.22 15.29 -18.53
C ALA A 11 -10.57 16.22 -17.50
N ILE A 12 -9.77 15.68 -16.59
CA ILE A 12 -9.04 16.47 -15.59
C ILE A 12 -8.08 17.46 -16.26
N SER A 13 -7.34 17.03 -17.29
CA SER A 13 -6.40 17.89 -18.01
C SER A 13 -7.08 19.05 -18.71
N VAL A 14 -8.26 18.80 -19.32
CA VAL A 14 -9.08 19.84 -19.95
C VAL A 14 -9.58 20.85 -18.92
N VAL A 15 -10.09 20.39 -17.78
CA VAL A 15 -10.57 21.27 -16.70
C VAL A 15 -9.43 22.15 -16.17
N ILE A 16 -8.28 21.58 -15.89
CA ILE A 16 -7.11 22.33 -15.40
C ILE A 16 -6.66 23.34 -16.46
N GLY A 17 -6.57 22.94 -17.74
CA GLY A 17 -6.23 23.82 -18.85
C GLY A 17 -7.18 25.01 -18.96
N MET A 18 -8.49 24.77 -18.87
CA MET A 18 -9.51 25.85 -18.87
C MET A 18 -9.36 26.80 -17.68
N MET A 19 -9.17 26.27 -16.46
CA MET A 19 -8.95 27.11 -15.28
C MET A 19 -7.72 28.01 -15.43
N VAL A 20 -6.61 27.47 -15.92
CA VAL A 20 -5.39 28.23 -16.17
C VAL A 20 -5.58 29.27 -17.26
N THR A 21 -6.33 28.93 -18.32
CA THR A 21 -6.69 29.90 -19.38
C THR A 21 -7.44 31.10 -18.79
N VAL A 22 -8.48 30.85 -18.01
CA VAL A 22 -9.29 31.91 -17.38
C VAL A 22 -8.45 32.76 -16.43
N MET A 23 -7.73 32.11 -15.50
CA MET A 23 -6.88 32.84 -14.55
C MET A 23 -5.76 33.62 -15.24
N GLY A 24 -5.08 33.01 -16.20
CA GLY A 24 -4.01 33.66 -16.95
C GLY A 24 -4.51 34.85 -17.77
N SER A 25 -5.70 34.73 -18.39
CA SER A 25 -6.33 35.85 -19.09
C SER A 25 -6.71 36.98 -18.14
N MET A 26 -7.27 36.68 -16.97
CA MET A 26 -7.60 37.69 -15.96
C MET A 26 -6.33 38.41 -15.46
N MET A 27 -5.29 37.66 -15.10
CA MET A 27 -4.03 38.27 -14.63
C MET A 27 -3.39 39.15 -15.70
N ALA A 28 -3.35 38.68 -16.96
CA ALA A 28 -2.83 39.48 -18.08
C ALA A 28 -3.68 40.74 -18.32
N PHE A 29 -4.99 40.65 -18.22
CA PHE A 29 -5.91 41.79 -18.34
C PHE A 29 -5.66 42.87 -17.27
N PHE A 30 -5.52 42.45 -16.01
CA PHE A 30 -5.18 43.39 -14.93
C PHE A 30 -3.80 43.99 -15.07
N ALA A 31 -2.84 43.27 -15.66
CA ALA A 31 -1.47 43.80 -15.89
C ALA A 31 -1.38 44.79 -17.07
N THR A 32 -2.18 44.59 -18.12
CA THR A 32 -2.14 45.41 -19.36
C THR A 32 -3.12 46.59 -19.36
N GLY A 33 -4.05 46.64 -18.39
CA GLY A 33 -5.09 47.67 -18.33
C GLY A 33 -6.23 47.46 -19.32
N MET A 34 -7.24 48.37 -19.25
CA MET A 34 -8.48 48.27 -20.07
C MET A 34 -8.34 48.82 -21.52
N ALA A 35 -7.14 48.83 -22.09
CA ALA A 35 -6.98 49.19 -23.50
C ALA A 35 -7.58 48.10 -24.42
N GLU A 36 -8.26 48.47 -25.53
CA GLU A 36 -8.92 47.49 -26.42
C GLU A 36 -7.95 46.41 -26.95
N ASP A 37 -6.72 46.79 -27.26
CA ASP A 37 -5.66 45.84 -27.65
C ASP A 37 -5.19 44.93 -26.50
N GLY A 38 -5.39 45.35 -25.24
CA GLY A 38 -5.05 44.60 -24.05
C GLY A 38 -5.94 43.36 -23.84
N VAL A 39 -7.21 43.42 -24.23
CA VAL A 39 -8.16 42.28 -24.06
C VAL A 39 -7.76 41.09 -24.97
N ILE A 40 -7.49 41.36 -26.25
CA ILE A 40 -7.12 40.30 -27.21
C ILE A 40 -5.77 39.68 -26.84
N SER A 41 -4.79 40.51 -26.46
CA SER A 41 -3.47 40.01 -26.02
C SER A 41 -3.54 39.19 -24.74
N SER A 42 -4.37 39.59 -23.77
CA SER A 42 -4.62 38.85 -22.53
C SER A 42 -5.28 37.49 -22.76
N LEU A 43 -6.30 37.43 -23.62
CA LEU A 43 -6.96 36.17 -24.00
C LEU A 43 -5.97 35.23 -24.71
N ARG A 44 -5.17 35.74 -25.63
CA ARG A 44 -4.15 34.96 -26.33
C ARG A 44 -3.11 34.38 -25.37
N THR A 45 -2.61 35.18 -24.45
CA THR A 45 -1.63 34.76 -23.43
C THR A 45 -2.22 33.70 -22.51
N GLY A 46 -3.42 33.91 -21.99
CA GLY A 46 -4.11 32.94 -21.14
C GLY A 46 -4.37 31.62 -21.88
N PHE A 47 -4.77 31.68 -23.15
CA PHE A 47 -5.00 30.49 -23.97
C PHE A 47 -3.73 29.67 -24.22
N VAL A 48 -2.63 30.31 -24.57
CA VAL A 48 -1.32 29.64 -24.79
C VAL A 48 -0.84 28.99 -23.49
N LEU A 49 -0.92 29.68 -22.36
CA LEU A 49 -0.57 29.14 -21.05
C LEU A 49 -1.46 27.96 -20.67
N GLY A 50 -2.76 28.08 -20.85
CA GLY A 50 -3.72 27.02 -20.54
C GLY A 50 -3.52 25.75 -21.38
N LEU A 51 -3.27 25.89 -22.68
CA LEU A 51 -2.91 24.78 -23.57
C LEU A 51 -1.59 24.12 -23.15
N GLY A 52 -0.55 24.91 -22.88
CA GLY A 52 0.75 24.40 -22.46
C GLY A 52 0.66 23.59 -21.17
N ILE A 53 0.04 24.16 -20.14
CA ILE A 53 -0.11 23.47 -18.83
C ILE A 53 -1.05 22.27 -18.97
N GLY A 54 -2.16 22.39 -19.70
CA GLY A 54 -3.06 21.27 -19.97
C GLY A 54 -2.38 20.10 -20.66
N ALA A 55 -1.52 20.37 -21.65
CA ALA A 55 -0.73 19.35 -22.34
C ALA A 55 0.28 18.66 -21.41
N VAL A 56 0.97 19.42 -20.56
CA VAL A 56 1.90 18.87 -19.56
C VAL A 56 1.16 17.96 -18.57
N VAL A 57 0.03 18.43 -18.02
CA VAL A 57 -0.81 17.64 -17.10
C VAL A 57 -1.29 16.36 -17.78
N LEU A 58 -1.71 16.43 -19.03
CA LEU A 58 -2.14 15.26 -19.81
C LEU A 58 -1.00 14.25 -19.99
N MET A 59 0.19 14.69 -20.35
CA MET A 59 1.36 13.81 -20.48
C MET A 59 1.67 13.10 -19.15
N PHE A 60 1.69 13.83 -18.02
CA PHE A 60 1.90 13.23 -16.70
C PHE A 60 0.80 12.24 -16.32
N ALA A 61 -0.46 12.58 -16.59
CA ALA A 61 -1.59 11.72 -16.29
C ALA A 61 -1.55 10.42 -17.12
N LEU A 62 -1.24 10.50 -18.42
CA LEU A 62 -1.09 9.33 -19.29
C LEU A 62 0.10 8.46 -18.90
N ALA A 63 1.25 9.06 -18.59
CA ALA A 63 2.41 8.33 -18.07
C ALA A 63 2.08 7.59 -16.77
N ARG A 64 1.32 8.23 -15.86
CA ARG A 64 0.87 7.61 -14.62
C ARG A 64 -0.10 6.45 -14.87
N VAL A 65 -1.04 6.58 -15.80
CA VAL A 65 -1.97 5.49 -16.17
C VAL A 65 -1.20 4.30 -16.73
N ARG A 66 -0.24 4.53 -17.63
CA ARG A 66 0.62 3.50 -18.21
C ARG A 66 1.44 2.78 -17.15
N ASN A 67 2.13 3.51 -16.27
CA ASN A 67 2.90 2.96 -15.17
C ASN A 67 2.04 2.13 -14.20
N HIS A 68 0.78 2.54 -13.97
CA HIS A 68 -0.15 1.77 -13.15
C HIS A 68 -0.60 0.47 -13.82
N ALA A 69 -0.79 0.46 -15.15
CA ALA A 69 -1.15 -0.73 -15.90
C ALA A 69 0.00 -1.76 -15.89
N GLU A 70 1.24 -1.32 -16.16
CA GLU A 70 2.44 -2.15 -16.13
C GLU A 70 2.68 -2.74 -14.73
N LYS A 71 2.57 -1.92 -13.68
CA LYS A 71 2.65 -2.38 -12.29
C LYS A 71 1.53 -3.35 -11.93
N GLY A 72 0.32 -3.16 -12.49
CA GLY A 72 -0.79 -4.09 -12.31
C GLY A 72 -0.49 -5.48 -12.87
N GLN A 73 0.02 -5.55 -14.09
CA GLN A 73 0.40 -6.82 -14.74
C GLN A 73 1.59 -7.49 -14.02
N ALA A 74 2.61 -6.72 -13.63
CA ALA A 74 3.73 -7.25 -12.88
C ALA A 74 3.29 -7.84 -11.53
N ARG A 75 2.37 -7.16 -10.82
CA ARG A 75 1.78 -7.66 -9.57
C ARG A 75 0.96 -8.93 -9.78
N GLU A 76 0.22 -9.03 -10.88
CA GLU A 76 -0.57 -10.22 -11.17
C GLU A 76 0.34 -11.43 -11.50
N LYS A 77 1.40 -11.21 -12.28
CA LYS A 77 2.42 -12.24 -12.53
C LYS A 77 3.12 -12.67 -11.25
N ALA A 78 3.54 -11.73 -10.41
CA ALA A 78 4.15 -12.04 -9.11
C ALA A 78 3.20 -12.85 -8.21
N ARG A 79 1.92 -12.48 -8.20
CA ARG A 79 0.88 -13.20 -7.45
C ARG A 79 0.63 -14.62 -7.96
N ALA A 80 0.68 -14.83 -9.26
CA ALA A 80 0.56 -16.17 -9.85
C ALA A 80 1.79 -17.02 -9.49
N ALA A 81 2.99 -16.42 -9.52
CA ALA A 81 4.23 -17.08 -9.13
C ALA A 81 4.23 -17.50 -7.64
N GLU A 82 3.69 -16.67 -6.73
CA GLU A 82 3.52 -17.02 -5.31
C GLU A 82 2.65 -18.28 -5.12
N VAL A 83 1.52 -18.34 -5.83
CA VAL A 83 0.62 -19.51 -5.77
C VAL A 83 1.33 -20.73 -6.32
N ALA A 84 2.03 -20.61 -7.43
CA ALA A 84 2.76 -21.73 -8.06
C ALA A 84 3.88 -22.24 -7.15
N ALA A 85 4.65 -21.35 -6.55
CA ALA A 85 5.74 -21.69 -5.63
C ALA A 85 5.21 -22.47 -4.41
N LEU A 86 4.11 -21.99 -3.79
CA LEU A 86 3.53 -22.67 -2.64
C LEU A 86 2.92 -24.03 -3.03
N ARG A 87 2.26 -24.13 -4.19
CA ARG A 87 1.71 -25.39 -4.68
C ARG A 87 2.80 -26.42 -4.97
N SER A 88 3.91 -25.99 -5.58
CA SER A 88 5.05 -26.86 -5.86
C SER A 88 5.66 -27.42 -4.58
N GLU A 89 5.83 -26.57 -3.56
CA GLU A 89 6.41 -26.99 -2.28
C GLU A 89 5.49 -27.94 -1.50
N MET A 90 4.17 -27.76 -1.64
CA MET A 90 3.16 -28.55 -0.93
C MET A 90 2.63 -29.74 -1.74
N SER A 91 3.18 -30.04 -2.91
CA SER A 91 2.70 -31.13 -3.79
C SER A 91 2.76 -32.50 -3.11
N HIS A 92 3.77 -32.76 -2.30
CA HIS A 92 3.95 -34.01 -1.54
C HIS A 92 2.79 -34.31 -0.57
N LEU A 93 2.10 -33.27 -0.05
CA LEU A 93 0.96 -33.49 0.85
C LEU A 93 -0.21 -34.19 0.15
N SER A 94 -0.36 -34.01 -1.15
CA SER A 94 -1.36 -34.70 -1.95
C SER A 94 -1.05 -36.18 -2.06
N ASP A 95 0.22 -36.55 -2.17
CA ASP A 95 0.70 -37.93 -2.25
C ASP A 95 0.59 -38.61 -0.88
N GLU A 96 0.98 -37.92 0.20
CA GLU A 96 0.92 -38.41 1.57
C GLU A 96 -0.51 -38.64 2.09
N THR A 97 -1.52 -37.98 1.48
CA THR A 97 -2.93 -38.10 1.85
C THR A 97 -3.73 -38.98 0.88
N ASP A 98 -3.08 -39.79 0.03
CA ASP A 98 -3.72 -40.59 -1.00
C ASP A 98 -4.73 -39.80 -1.87
N GLY A 99 -4.43 -38.52 -2.12
CA GLY A 99 -5.29 -37.63 -2.89
C GLY A 99 -6.50 -37.06 -2.15
N ALA A 100 -6.66 -37.35 -0.85
CA ALA A 100 -7.75 -36.77 -0.05
C ALA A 100 -7.58 -35.24 0.16
N TRP A 101 -6.35 -34.75 0.09
CA TRP A 101 -6.01 -33.33 0.17
C TRP A 101 -5.43 -32.84 -1.16
N ILE A 102 -6.24 -32.13 -1.96
CA ILE A 102 -5.87 -31.68 -3.30
C ILE A 102 -5.26 -30.29 -3.25
N VAL A 103 -3.97 -30.20 -3.55
CA VAL A 103 -3.17 -28.95 -3.54
C VAL A 103 -3.84 -27.81 -4.30
N GLN A 104 -4.41 -28.08 -5.50
CA GLN A 104 -5.01 -27.06 -6.35
C GLN A 104 -6.23 -26.40 -5.72
N GLU A 105 -6.99 -27.14 -4.93
CA GLU A 105 -8.20 -26.68 -4.27
C GLU A 105 -7.89 -26.00 -2.92
N ARG A 106 -6.88 -26.49 -2.23
CA ARG A 106 -6.51 -26.04 -0.88
C ARG A 106 -5.59 -24.83 -0.86
N ILE A 107 -4.84 -24.61 -1.94
CA ILE A 107 -3.98 -23.43 -2.10
C ILE A 107 -4.55 -22.56 -3.21
N ARG A 108 -5.21 -21.48 -2.82
CA ARG A 108 -5.88 -20.57 -3.75
C ARG A 108 -5.76 -19.12 -3.29
N ARG A 109 -6.04 -18.20 -4.20
CA ARG A 109 -6.08 -16.78 -3.86
C ARG A 109 -7.53 -16.34 -3.67
N GLU A 110 -7.84 -15.89 -2.46
CA GLU A 110 -9.16 -15.37 -2.10
C GLU A 110 -9.06 -13.87 -1.80
N ARG A 111 -9.84 -13.04 -2.51
CA ARG A 111 -9.87 -11.58 -2.31
C ARG A 111 -8.47 -10.92 -2.28
N GLY A 112 -7.56 -11.43 -3.11
CA GLY A 112 -6.20 -10.90 -3.23
C GLY A 112 -5.20 -11.40 -2.17
N VAL A 113 -5.61 -12.27 -1.24
CA VAL A 113 -4.76 -12.90 -0.23
C VAL A 113 -4.53 -14.36 -0.61
N LEU A 114 -3.29 -14.83 -0.54
CA LEU A 114 -2.95 -16.23 -0.70
C LEU A 114 -3.52 -17.01 0.49
N THR A 115 -4.40 -17.97 0.23
CA THR A 115 -5.06 -18.79 1.25
C THR A 115 -4.54 -20.21 1.13
N PHE A 116 -4.07 -20.73 2.24
CA PHE A 116 -3.61 -22.09 2.43
C PHE A 116 -4.56 -22.80 3.40
N ASP A 117 -5.39 -23.68 2.88
CA ASP A 117 -6.35 -24.43 3.69
C ASP A 117 -5.77 -25.77 4.12
N MET A 118 -5.46 -25.88 5.40
CA MET A 118 -4.92 -27.09 6.03
C MET A 118 -5.99 -28.03 6.55
N HIS A 119 -7.27 -27.76 6.23
CA HIS A 119 -8.36 -28.62 6.68
C HIS A 119 -8.24 -30.01 6.05
N GLY A 120 -8.27 -31.04 6.88
CA GLY A 120 -8.10 -32.42 6.43
C GLY A 120 -6.68 -32.97 6.50
N LEU A 121 -5.69 -32.14 6.89
CA LEU A 121 -4.36 -32.62 7.29
C LEU A 121 -4.39 -33.09 8.75
N ASP A 122 -3.48 -33.97 9.13
CA ASP A 122 -3.20 -34.25 10.54
C ASP A 122 -2.27 -33.18 11.15
N ALA A 123 -2.10 -33.22 12.47
CA ALA A 123 -1.29 -32.22 13.19
C ALA A 123 0.21 -32.27 12.79
N PRO A 124 0.87 -33.41 12.62
CA PRO A 124 2.24 -33.50 12.15
C PRO A 124 2.43 -32.95 10.73
N MET A 125 1.55 -33.32 9.77
CA MET A 125 1.60 -32.80 8.40
C MET A 125 1.39 -31.29 8.35
N ALA A 126 0.43 -30.77 9.11
CA ALA A 126 0.19 -29.32 9.19
C ALA A 126 1.38 -28.56 9.79
N ALA A 127 2.05 -29.15 10.79
CA ALA A 127 3.27 -28.59 11.35
C ALA A 127 4.42 -28.58 10.33
N GLY A 128 4.64 -29.68 9.61
CA GLY A 128 5.65 -29.78 8.55
C GLY A 128 5.38 -28.83 7.38
N ALA A 129 4.11 -28.72 6.95
CA ALA A 129 3.68 -27.77 5.93
C ALA A 129 3.92 -26.30 6.37
N THR A 130 3.72 -26.00 7.65
CA THR A 130 4.01 -24.67 8.20
C THR A 130 5.50 -24.35 8.18
N GLU A 131 6.35 -25.31 8.46
CA GLU A 131 7.81 -25.14 8.41
C GLU A 131 8.30 -24.89 6.98
N LYS A 132 7.81 -25.66 6.00
CA LYS A 132 8.10 -25.43 4.57
C LYS A 132 7.58 -24.07 4.10
N LEU A 133 6.39 -23.67 4.53
CA LEU A 133 5.85 -22.33 4.25
C LEU A 133 6.79 -21.21 4.74
N LEU A 134 7.34 -21.35 5.94
CA LEU A 134 8.32 -20.41 6.48
C LEU A 134 9.63 -20.45 5.69
N GLY A 135 10.01 -21.59 5.12
CA GLY A 135 11.21 -21.74 4.26
C GLY A 135 11.12 -20.93 2.97
N ILE A 136 9.95 -20.88 2.34
CA ILE A 136 9.72 -20.14 1.07
C ILE A 136 9.21 -18.70 1.25
N ARG A 137 9.27 -18.17 2.46
CA ARG A 137 8.72 -16.85 2.86
C ARG A 137 9.08 -15.69 1.94
N GLU A 138 10.32 -15.70 1.40
CA GLU A 138 10.84 -14.61 0.56
C GLU A 138 10.05 -14.44 -0.75
N SER A 139 9.47 -15.55 -1.25
CA SER A 139 8.61 -15.54 -2.42
C SER A 139 7.16 -15.19 -2.12
N LEU A 140 6.79 -15.06 -0.84
CA LEU A 140 5.41 -14.86 -0.40
C LEU A 140 5.22 -13.50 0.26
N GLN A 141 4.07 -12.85 -0.02
CA GLN A 141 3.73 -11.58 0.63
C GLN A 141 2.89 -11.80 1.89
N ARG A 142 1.63 -12.11 1.70
CA ARG A 142 0.66 -12.31 2.78
C ARG A 142 -0.04 -13.63 2.59
N VAL A 143 0.03 -14.48 3.60
CA VAL A 143 -0.60 -15.80 3.58
C VAL A 143 -1.64 -15.89 4.68
N ARG A 144 -2.78 -16.45 4.35
CA ARG A 144 -3.83 -16.81 5.30
C ARG A 144 -3.88 -18.33 5.39
N ILE A 145 -3.57 -18.86 6.56
CA ILE A 145 -3.69 -20.28 6.87
C ILE A 145 -5.09 -20.51 7.45
N VAL A 146 -5.83 -21.44 6.91
CA VAL A 146 -7.13 -21.88 7.41
C VAL A 146 -6.94 -23.22 8.12
N THR A 147 -7.18 -23.23 9.44
CA THR A 147 -7.00 -24.42 10.28
C THR A 147 -8.32 -25.01 10.78
N GLY A 148 -9.46 -24.43 10.34
CA GLY A 148 -10.75 -24.74 10.95
C GLY A 148 -10.93 -24.04 12.31
N ARG A 149 -12.14 -24.03 12.83
CA ARG A 149 -12.45 -23.43 14.14
C ARG A 149 -11.95 -24.24 15.32
N GLY A 150 -11.42 -25.47 15.07
CA GLY A 150 -11.05 -26.38 16.15
C GLY A 150 -12.25 -26.55 17.08
N GLU A 151 -13.35 -27.08 16.54
CA GLU A 151 -14.46 -27.40 17.43
C GLU A 151 -13.96 -28.33 18.52
N ILE A 152 -14.32 -28.00 19.73
CA ILE A 152 -14.03 -28.64 21.02
C ILE A 152 -14.51 -30.13 21.06
N LEU A 153 -14.59 -30.79 19.93
CA LEU A 153 -15.05 -32.16 19.81
C LEU A 153 -13.99 -33.23 20.21
N HIS A 154 -12.77 -32.79 20.53
CA HIS A 154 -11.70 -33.72 20.93
C HIS A 154 -11.17 -33.48 22.34
N GLU A 155 -12.06 -33.29 23.30
CA GLU A 155 -11.69 -33.27 24.72
C GLU A 155 -11.10 -34.60 25.22
N LYS A 156 -11.05 -35.62 24.36
CA LYS A 156 -10.52 -36.97 24.67
C LYS A 156 -9.46 -37.52 23.72
N SER A 157 -9.05 -36.81 22.71
CA SER A 157 -7.96 -37.24 21.82
C SER A 157 -6.64 -36.66 22.27
N ALA A 158 -5.64 -37.50 22.49
CA ALA A 158 -4.27 -37.09 22.83
C ALA A 158 -3.56 -36.32 21.70
N ASP A 159 -4.24 -36.10 20.59
CA ASP A 159 -3.69 -35.43 19.40
C ASP A 159 -3.97 -33.93 19.49
N PRO A 160 -2.92 -33.08 19.61
CA PRO A 160 -3.10 -31.64 19.56
C PRO A 160 -3.65 -31.28 18.19
N GLY A 161 -4.87 -30.78 18.11
CA GLY A 161 -5.50 -30.46 16.83
C GLY A 161 -4.60 -29.58 15.93
N ILE A 162 -4.88 -29.53 14.64
CA ILE A 162 -4.10 -28.81 13.61
C ILE A 162 -3.68 -27.40 14.05
N ARG A 163 -4.61 -26.63 14.63
CA ARG A 163 -4.38 -25.23 15.00
C ARG A 163 -3.29 -25.05 16.06
N PRO A 164 -3.27 -25.78 17.18
CA PRO A 164 -2.19 -25.70 18.16
C PRO A 164 -0.83 -26.06 17.57
N ALA A 165 -0.74 -27.11 16.75
CA ALA A 165 0.49 -27.55 16.09
C ALA A 165 1.04 -26.46 15.15
N VAL A 166 0.20 -25.86 14.32
CA VAL A 166 0.56 -24.74 13.44
C VAL A 166 1.01 -23.52 14.25
N LEU A 167 0.25 -23.13 15.28
CA LEU A 167 0.61 -21.97 16.12
C LEU A 167 1.93 -22.17 16.86
N GLN A 168 2.21 -23.34 17.36
CA GLN A 168 3.48 -23.66 18.01
C GLN A 168 4.66 -23.45 17.05
N ARG A 169 4.56 -23.97 15.82
CA ARG A 169 5.60 -23.75 14.79
C ARG A 169 5.74 -22.29 14.39
N LEU A 170 4.64 -21.59 14.23
CA LEU A 170 4.66 -20.18 13.88
C LEU A 170 5.24 -19.29 14.98
N ARG A 171 4.96 -19.56 16.26
CA ARG A 171 5.54 -18.80 17.38
C ARG A 171 7.05 -18.93 17.42
N ILE A 172 7.59 -20.11 17.11
CA ILE A 172 9.04 -20.36 17.09
C ILE A 172 9.69 -19.76 15.82
N GLY A 173 9.05 -19.93 14.65
CA GLY A 173 9.68 -19.65 13.35
C GLY A 173 9.35 -18.29 12.74
N ALA A 174 8.16 -17.71 13.00
CA ALA A 174 7.74 -16.50 12.28
C ALA A 174 8.54 -15.25 12.66
N GLU A 175 8.90 -15.10 13.92
CA GLU A 175 9.66 -13.94 14.39
C GLU A 175 11.08 -13.93 13.83
N SER A 176 11.74 -15.11 13.79
CA SER A 176 13.09 -15.25 13.23
C SER A 176 13.17 -14.87 11.74
N VAL A 177 12.04 -14.94 11.04
CA VAL A 177 11.93 -14.63 9.61
C VAL A 177 11.23 -13.28 9.33
N ASN A 178 11.10 -12.42 10.35
CA ASN A 178 10.44 -11.11 10.26
C ASN A 178 8.98 -11.16 9.76
N TRP A 179 8.23 -12.16 10.20
CA TRP A 179 6.82 -12.28 9.91
C TRP A 179 5.97 -12.07 11.16
N GLN A 180 4.87 -11.34 11.01
CA GLN A 180 3.88 -11.13 12.06
C GLN A 180 2.76 -12.16 11.93
N VAL A 181 2.45 -12.83 13.03
CA VAL A 181 1.34 -13.77 13.16
C VAL A 181 0.12 -13.02 13.71
N LEU A 182 -0.98 -13.06 12.99
CA LEU A 182 -2.26 -12.48 13.39
C LEU A 182 -3.28 -13.60 13.51
N GLU A 183 -3.64 -13.93 14.73
CA GLU A 183 -4.62 -14.97 15.03
C GLU A 183 -6.05 -14.44 14.87
N LYS A 184 -6.90 -15.24 14.22
CA LYS A 184 -8.35 -15.02 14.11
C LYS A 184 -9.07 -16.35 14.31
N ALA A 185 -10.35 -16.30 14.69
CA ALA A 185 -11.16 -17.52 14.78
C ALA A 185 -11.14 -18.28 13.44
N GLY A 186 -10.65 -19.54 13.46
CA GLY A 186 -10.59 -20.45 12.30
C GLY A 186 -9.50 -20.14 11.28
N SER A 187 -8.70 -19.08 11.45
CA SER A 187 -7.59 -18.78 10.53
C SER A 187 -6.46 -18.01 11.20
N ILE A 188 -5.26 -18.17 10.64
CA ILE A 188 -4.05 -17.47 11.06
C ILE A 188 -3.55 -16.70 9.85
N THR A 189 -3.30 -15.40 10.00
CA THR A 189 -2.77 -14.59 8.90
C THR A 189 -1.31 -14.26 9.18
N LEU A 190 -0.45 -14.64 8.25
CA LEU A 190 0.96 -14.29 8.23
C LEU A 190 1.18 -13.10 7.31
N ARG A 191 1.94 -12.14 7.75
CA ARG A 191 2.36 -11.02 6.90
C ARG A 191 3.80 -10.64 7.21
N PRO A 192 4.61 -10.26 6.19
CA PRO A 192 5.94 -9.73 6.44
C PRO A 192 5.84 -8.48 7.32
N MET A 193 6.70 -8.39 8.32
CA MET A 193 6.96 -7.12 9.00
C MET A 193 7.73 -6.26 8.00
N GLY A 194 7.23 -5.07 7.70
CA GLY A 194 7.90 -4.17 6.77
C GLY A 194 9.37 -3.93 7.15
N ILE A 195 10.22 -3.76 6.15
CA ILE A 195 11.64 -3.49 6.33
C ILE A 195 11.80 -2.11 6.98
N PRO A 196 12.57 -1.95 8.08
CA PRO A 196 12.83 -0.64 8.64
C PRO A 196 13.61 0.21 7.63
N PRO A 197 13.25 1.50 7.45
CA PRO A 197 13.97 2.36 6.52
C PRO A 197 15.43 2.52 6.95
N THR A 198 16.33 2.54 5.97
CA THR A 198 17.75 2.86 6.20
C THR A 198 17.90 4.30 6.70
N ASN A 199 19.04 4.62 7.32
CA ASN A 199 19.28 5.99 7.81
C ASN A 199 19.21 7.04 6.68
N ALA A 200 19.70 6.68 5.48
CA ALA A 200 19.60 7.55 4.30
C ALA A 200 18.14 7.77 3.86
N GLN A 201 17.32 6.71 3.87
CA GLN A 201 15.89 6.81 3.56
C GLN A 201 15.13 7.63 4.61
N ARG A 202 15.45 7.46 5.91
CA ARG A 202 14.88 8.28 6.98
C ARG A 202 15.21 9.77 6.79
N ALA A 203 16.50 10.07 6.54
CA ALA A 203 16.95 11.44 6.30
C ALA A 203 16.29 12.07 5.07
N SER A 204 16.21 11.34 3.97
CA SER A 204 15.53 11.80 2.75
C SER A 204 14.04 12.06 2.98
N ARG A 205 13.32 11.14 3.63
CA ARG A 205 11.89 11.32 3.97
C ARG A 205 11.71 12.50 4.91
N PHE A 206 12.56 12.62 5.94
CA PHE A 206 12.51 13.75 6.87
C PHE A 206 12.69 15.07 6.13
N ALA A 207 13.70 15.20 5.28
CA ALA A 207 13.96 16.41 4.51
C ALA A 207 12.79 16.80 3.59
N ILE A 208 12.10 15.82 2.97
CA ILE A 208 10.96 16.08 2.09
C ILE A 208 9.73 16.56 2.88
N PHE A 209 9.47 15.98 4.06
CA PHE A 209 8.24 16.23 4.80
C PHE A 209 8.37 17.33 5.87
N VAL A 210 9.58 17.71 6.32
CA VAL A 210 9.75 18.64 7.43
C VAL A 210 9.21 20.03 7.09
N ILE A 211 9.51 20.55 5.91
CA ILE A 211 9.07 21.90 5.52
C ILE A 211 7.54 21.99 5.43
N PRO A 212 6.85 21.16 4.61
CA PRO A 212 5.39 21.24 4.51
C PRO A 212 4.71 20.96 5.85
N MET A 213 5.23 20.03 6.66
CA MET A 213 4.62 19.68 7.93
C MET A 213 4.78 20.80 8.97
N CYS A 214 5.96 21.39 9.08
CA CYS A 214 6.19 22.54 9.97
C CYS A 214 5.35 23.75 9.54
N THR A 215 5.22 23.99 8.24
CA THR A 215 4.39 25.07 7.72
C THR A 215 2.92 24.88 8.09
N VAL A 216 2.34 23.71 7.76
CA VAL A 216 0.93 23.43 8.06
C VAL A 216 0.67 23.49 9.56
N MET A 217 1.49 22.80 10.37
CA MET A 217 1.31 22.78 11.82
C MET A 217 1.55 24.15 12.44
N GLY A 218 2.60 24.88 12.00
CA GLY A 218 2.90 26.22 12.48
C GLY A 218 1.71 27.16 12.32
N PHE A 219 1.15 27.26 11.11
CA PHE A 219 -0.01 28.12 10.88
C PHE A 219 -1.26 27.64 11.61
N THR A 220 -1.52 26.32 11.64
CA THR A 220 -2.69 25.78 12.34
C THR A 220 -2.65 26.13 13.85
N PHE A 221 -1.50 25.92 14.49
CA PHE A 221 -1.37 26.22 15.93
C PHE A 221 -1.32 27.72 16.22
N ARG A 222 -0.79 28.51 15.30
CA ARG A 222 -0.85 29.98 15.37
C ARG A 222 -2.32 30.45 15.38
N ASP A 223 -3.12 29.98 14.42
CA ASP A 223 -4.54 30.37 14.33
C ASP A 223 -5.34 29.90 15.55
N LEU A 224 -5.02 28.72 16.10
CA LEU A 224 -5.65 28.19 17.31
C LEU A 224 -5.27 28.97 18.58
N ALA A 225 -4.04 29.50 18.66
CA ALA A 225 -3.56 30.24 19.83
C ALA A 225 -4.16 31.65 19.96
N GLY A 226 -4.69 32.18 18.86
CA GLY A 226 -5.28 33.52 18.80
C GLY A 226 -4.23 34.63 18.89
N SER A 227 -4.65 35.89 18.68
CA SER A 227 -3.76 37.05 18.52
C SER A 227 -2.88 37.37 19.73
N THR A 228 -3.17 36.85 20.91
CA THR A 228 -2.41 37.11 22.14
C THR A 228 -1.19 36.18 22.33
N MET A 229 -1.15 35.02 21.63
CA MET A 229 -0.11 34.00 21.72
C MET A 229 0.41 33.52 20.35
N ASP A 230 0.33 34.34 19.34
CA ASP A 230 0.67 34.03 17.94
C ASP A 230 2.05 33.36 17.79
N ASP A 231 3.08 33.96 18.40
CA ASP A 231 4.46 33.45 18.30
C ASP A 231 4.66 32.14 19.05
N GLN A 232 3.98 31.95 20.16
CA GLN A 232 4.05 30.71 20.95
C GLN A 232 3.30 29.57 20.21
N GLY A 233 2.15 29.88 19.63
CA GLY A 233 1.40 28.95 18.79
C GLY A 233 2.22 28.49 17.59
N LEU A 234 2.86 29.42 16.88
CA LEU A 234 3.73 29.12 15.75
C LEU A 234 4.92 28.22 16.17
N ALA A 235 5.60 28.58 17.26
CA ALA A 235 6.74 27.80 17.76
C ALA A 235 6.31 26.37 18.15
N PHE A 236 5.19 26.22 18.84
CA PHE A 236 4.64 24.91 19.21
C PHE A 236 4.27 24.09 17.97
N GLY A 237 3.64 24.71 16.98
CA GLY A 237 3.29 24.05 15.73
C GLY A 237 4.51 23.57 14.94
N VAL A 238 5.58 24.35 14.90
CA VAL A 238 6.85 23.95 14.25
C VAL A 238 7.45 22.73 14.98
N ILE A 239 7.51 22.76 16.31
CA ILE A 239 8.02 21.62 17.10
C ILE A 239 7.16 20.37 16.85
N ALA A 240 5.84 20.51 16.89
CA ALA A 240 4.92 19.40 16.60
C ALA A 240 5.12 18.85 15.17
N GLY A 241 5.33 19.72 14.18
CA GLY A 241 5.64 19.36 12.80
C GLY A 241 6.94 18.57 12.66
N ILE A 242 7.99 18.96 13.37
CA ILE A 242 9.27 18.23 13.41
C ILE A 242 9.08 16.84 14.01
N LEU A 243 8.41 16.73 15.16
CA LEU A 243 8.16 15.43 15.82
C LEU A 243 7.33 14.50 14.97
N LEU A 244 6.26 15.02 14.35
CA LEU A 244 5.41 14.23 13.47
C LEU A 244 6.17 13.77 12.21
N THR A 245 7.03 14.61 11.64
CA THR A 245 7.90 14.24 10.52
C THR A 245 8.89 13.17 10.91
N ALA A 246 9.49 13.25 12.11
CA ALA A 246 10.40 12.21 12.61
C ALA A 246 9.70 10.85 12.77
N LEU A 247 8.47 10.83 13.27
CA LEU A 247 7.65 9.63 13.35
C LEU A 247 7.32 9.07 11.97
N LEU A 248 6.88 9.90 11.04
CA LEU A 248 6.54 9.48 9.66
C LEU A 248 7.76 8.97 8.90
N SER A 249 8.93 9.59 9.07
CA SER A 249 10.17 9.16 8.42
C SER A 249 10.67 7.80 8.92
N SER A 250 10.29 7.41 10.14
CA SER A 250 10.66 6.14 10.77
C SER A 250 9.70 4.99 10.44
N TYR A 251 8.63 5.27 9.70
CA TYR A 251 7.64 4.24 9.35
C TYR A 251 8.25 3.15 8.46
N ARG A 252 7.99 1.89 8.83
CA ARG A 252 8.49 0.73 8.08
C ARG A 252 7.82 0.65 6.70
N ASP A 253 8.63 0.50 5.65
CA ASP A 253 8.10 0.23 4.32
C ASP A 253 7.39 -1.11 4.31
N ARG A 254 6.16 -1.12 3.85
CA ARG A 254 5.54 -2.38 3.47
C ARG A 254 6.29 -2.86 2.23
N SER A 255 7.03 -3.97 2.38
CA SER A 255 7.53 -4.72 1.22
C SER A 255 6.34 -4.92 0.28
N GLY A 256 6.43 -4.22 -0.86
CA GLY A 256 5.34 -4.11 -1.83
C GLY A 256 5.05 -5.37 -2.60
#